data_c24626fae19eec35f1ae72138d561a24
#
_entry.id   c24626fae19eec35f1ae72138d561a24
#
_cell.length_a   1.000
_cell.length_b   1.000
_cell.length_c   1.000
_cell.angle_alpha   90.00
_cell.angle_beta   90.00
_cell.angle_gamma   90.00
#
_symmetry.space_group_name_H-M   'P 1'
#
loop_
_entity.id
_entity.type
_entity.pdbx_description
1 polymer ?
#
loop_
_entity_poly.entity_id
_entity_poly.type
_entity_poly.pdbx_seq_one_letter_code
_entity_poly.pdbx_strand_id
1 'polypeptide(L)'
;VCTLEEDSDNSDFVVFLSPESRWLVYMDPEYTKVTMVRQIVSSLDNELLFRSRDNKTLELYNKDYDEVERSYTTDGKAKDGKVTYTNEDGWQVVLADTYDAVISSARFVTENDKLALYVDDDTAVIGLYDKAKDKMWWSTPENVGHDKTATNTIVEDLSSSLKMVYGEPDARSTTNMRSRGDAKIKVKDKSSGVKITYSFKKAGITVPVTYTLEDDYLEAKIDTADIEEEDTSQSGKLVTSLSVLSSFGAASSADTGYFVIPDGSGALIRFNNGKKTAKSYTGYVYGSDVTAVAQTEPAVTEQVYLPMYGIVNGDNAMMVVCTEGDSNAKLTASVSGQSKSSFNICGFDFTVRDSDTYYMSGDNSTALTVFEDGDMKTDTLAVRYYPLETEDTPDYTDVAEAYRNYLTEEAGVTDTAEDTDPGLYLNFYGGTIKEKSVLGVPVKMKTALTSFEQAEQILQDLSDGGAENMKVQYYNWTNAGISGKVD
;
A
#
# COMPACT_ATOMS: atom_id res chain seq x y z
N VAL A 1 -10.81 -30.73 6.80
CA VAL A 1 -12.00 -31.47 6.90
C VAL A 1 -12.38 -31.59 8.33
N CYS A 2 -13.62 -31.43 8.54
CA CYS A 2 -14.24 -31.65 9.81
C CYS A 2 -14.57 -33.11 9.97
N THR A 3 -14.20 -33.72 11.08
CA THR A 3 -14.95 -34.84 11.60
C THR A 3 -16.37 -34.37 11.82
N LEU A 4 -17.31 -35.01 11.15
CA LEU A 4 -18.73 -34.83 11.41
C LEU A 4 -18.97 -35.26 12.86
N GLU A 5 -19.26 -34.33 13.77
CA GLU A 5 -19.99 -34.70 14.95
C GLU A 5 -21.41 -35.06 14.47
N GLU A 6 -21.77 -36.31 14.61
CA GLU A 6 -23.13 -36.78 14.44
C GLU A 6 -24.01 -36.01 15.44
N ASP A 7 -24.63 -34.95 14.95
CA ASP A 7 -25.80 -34.42 15.68
C ASP A 7 -26.94 -35.39 15.44
N SER A 8 -27.48 -35.92 16.50
CA SER A 8 -28.34 -37.09 16.54
C SER A 8 -29.67 -36.97 15.77
N ASP A 9 -29.95 -35.85 15.12
CA ASP A 9 -31.22 -35.59 14.43
C ASP A 9 -31.11 -35.26 12.94
N ASN A 10 -29.88 -35.08 12.35
CA ASN A 10 -29.69 -34.83 10.93
C ASN A 10 -28.35 -35.40 10.43
N SER A 11 -28.46 -36.43 9.62
CA SER A 11 -27.36 -37.36 9.38
C SER A 11 -26.38 -37.02 8.26
N ASP A 12 -26.52 -35.93 7.53
CA ASP A 12 -25.57 -35.66 6.43
C ASP A 12 -25.27 -34.17 6.27
N PHE A 13 -24.11 -33.75 6.78
CA PHE A 13 -23.56 -32.44 6.55
C PHE A 13 -22.36 -32.54 5.61
N VAL A 14 -22.27 -31.68 4.63
CA VAL A 14 -21.04 -31.45 3.90
C VAL A 14 -20.38 -30.19 4.48
N VAL A 15 -19.17 -30.36 4.97
CA VAL A 15 -18.44 -29.29 5.65
C VAL A 15 -17.34 -28.81 4.74
N PHE A 16 -17.31 -27.53 4.49
CA PHE A 16 -16.30 -26.87 3.66
C PHE A 16 -15.40 -26.02 4.53
N LEU A 17 -14.10 -26.23 4.40
CA LEU A 17 -13.09 -25.42 5.03
C LEU A 17 -12.42 -24.56 3.95
N SER A 18 -12.58 -23.27 4.01
CA SER A 18 -11.63 -22.40 3.32
C SER A 18 -10.30 -22.47 4.06
N PRO A 19 -9.16 -22.74 3.40
CA PRO A 19 -7.86 -22.76 4.06
C PRO A 19 -7.56 -21.46 4.82
N GLU A 20 -8.12 -20.35 4.39
CA GLU A 20 -7.84 -19.01 4.89
C GLU A 20 -8.88 -18.50 5.88
N SER A 21 -10.16 -18.83 5.74
CA SER A 21 -11.23 -18.26 6.55
C SER A 21 -11.92 -19.24 7.50
N ARG A 22 -11.64 -20.53 7.41
CA ARG A 22 -12.15 -21.61 8.30
C ARG A 22 -13.66 -21.53 8.55
N TRP A 23 -14.46 -21.57 7.49
CA TRP A 23 -15.90 -21.61 7.59
C TRP A 23 -16.45 -23.03 7.50
N LEU A 24 -17.37 -23.36 8.38
CA LEU A 24 -18.20 -24.55 8.32
C LEU A 24 -19.50 -24.20 7.60
N VAL A 25 -19.77 -24.92 6.53
CA VAL A 25 -20.99 -24.78 5.75
C VAL A 25 -21.79 -26.06 5.91
N TYR A 26 -22.99 -25.98 6.49
CA TYR A 26 -23.90 -27.08 6.67
C TYR A 26 -24.90 -27.11 5.51
N MET A 27 -25.08 -28.28 4.90
CA MET A 27 -26.04 -28.50 3.85
C MET A 27 -27.15 -29.45 4.36
N ASP A 28 -28.38 -29.12 4.04
CA ASP A 28 -29.53 -30.03 4.21
C ASP A 28 -29.61 -30.96 3.00
N PRO A 29 -29.49 -32.28 3.16
CA PRO A 29 -29.54 -33.24 2.04
C PRO A 29 -30.88 -33.25 1.30
N GLU A 30 -31.97 -32.90 1.96
CA GLU A 30 -33.31 -32.91 1.32
C GLU A 30 -33.53 -31.69 0.42
N TYR A 31 -32.88 -30.58 0.69
CA TYR A 31 -33.11 -29.31 0.00
C TYR A 31 -31.96 -28.86 -0.89
N THR A 32 -30.84 -29.57 -0.90
CA THR A 32 -29.61 -29.19 -1.65
C THR A 32 -29.15 -27.74 -1.42
N LYS A 33 -29.44 -27.20 -0.25
CA LYS A 33 -29.10 -25.82 0.14
C LYS A 33 -28.26 -25.77 1.37
N VAL A 34 -27.43 -24.74 1.45
CA VAL A 34 -26.69 -24.37 2.66
C VAL A 34 -27.70 -23.85 3.69
N THR A 35 -27.76 -24.52 4.85
CA THR A 35 -28.67 -24.15 5.94
C THR A 35 -28.00 -23.30 6.99
N MET A 36 -26.67 -23.42 7.15
CA MET A 36 -25.91 -22.67 8.14
C MET A 36 -24.46 -22.51 7.72
N VAL A 37 -23.86 -21.37 8.10
CA VAL A 37 -22.43 -21.09 7.99
C VAL A 37 -21.90 -20.71 9.36
N ARG A 38 -20.84 -21.35 9.84
CA ARG A 38 -20.17 -21.02 11.09
C ARG A 38 -18.69 -20.83 10.89
N GLN A 39 -18.12 -19.84 11.53
CA GLN A 39 -16.66 -19.66 11.59
C GLN A 39 -16.08 -20.63 12.62
N ILE A 40 -15.02 -21.35 12.26
CA ILE A 40 -14.34 -22.28 13.12
C ILE A 40 -13.19 -21.58 13.82
N VAL A 41 -13.18 -21.65 15.14
CA VAL A 41 -12.21 -20.96 15.99
C VAL A 41 -11.08 -21.89 16.45
N SER A 42 -11.18 -23.21 16.22
CA SER A 42 -10.19 -24.18 16.66
C SER A 42 -9.69 -25.06 15.52
N SER A 43 -8.45 -25.55 15.64
CA SER A 43 -7.83 -26.51 14.73
C SER A 43 -8.68 -27.76 14.60
N LEU A 44 -9.10 -28.09 13.40
CA LEU A 44 -9.75 -29.35 13.08
C LEU A 44 -8.68 -30.28 12.48
N ASP A 45 -8.47 -31.37 13.14
CA ASP A 45 -7.70 -32.46 12.58
C ASP A 45 -8.58 -33.26 11.63
N ASN A 46 -8.11 -33.39 10.40
CA ASN A 46 -8.53 -34.39 9.42
C ASN A 46 -9.76 -34.06 8.55
N GLU A 47 -9.54 -33.85 7.31
CA GLU A 47 -10.35 -33.84 6.09
C GLU A 47 -10.33 -32.45 5.43
N LEU A 48 -9.96 -32.38 4.17
CA LEU A 48 -9.72 -31.10 3.49
C LEU A 48 -10.59 -30.98 2.25
N LEU A 49 -11.26 -29.87 2.16
CA LEU A 49 -11.81 -29.41 0.91
C LEU A 49 -10.76 -28.52 0.23
N PHE A 50 -10.33 -28.93 -0.94
CA PHE A 50 -9.42 -28.15 -1.75
C PHE A 50 -10.20 -27.35 -2.78
N ARG A 51 -9.90 -26.06 -2.85
CA ARG A 51 -10.30 -25.23 -3.95
C ARG A 51 -9.27 -25.35 -5.05
N SER A 52 -9.69 -25.52 -6.30
CA SER A 52 -8.79 -25.46 -7.44
C SER A 52 -8.13 -24.08 -7.54
N ARG A 53 -6.93 -24.02 -8.14
CA ARG A 53 -6.19 -22.78 -8.34
C ARG A 53 -6.95 -21.72 -9.15
N ASP A 54 -7.87 -22.15 -10.01
CA ASP A 54 -8.71 -21.27 -10.81
C ASP A 54 -10.01 -20.86 -10.10
N ASN A 55 -10.18 -21.27 -8.83
CA ASN A 55 -11.38 -21.06 -8.00
C ASN A 55 -12.70 -21.50 -8.62
N LYS A 56 -12.67 -22.36 -9.65
CA LYS A 56 -13.87 -22.84 -10.33
C LYS A 56 -14.34 -24.19 -9.84
N THR A 57 -13.48 -24.90 -9.13
CA THR A 57 -13.78 -26.24 -8.63
C THR A 57 -13.50 -26.32 -7.13
N LEU A 58 -14.41 -26.94 -6.39
CA LEU A 58 -14.21 -27.40 -5.01
C LEU A 58 -14.17 -28.92 -5.02
N GLU A 59 -13.14 -29.51 -4.46
CA GLU A 59 -12.95 -30.95 -4.38
C GLU A 59 -12.93 -31.41 -2.93
N LEU A 60 -13.84 -32.31 -2.59
CA LEU A 60 -13.87 -32.98 -1.30
C LEU A 60 -13.07 -34.28 -1.42
N TYR A 61 -12.05 -34.42 -0.58
CA TYR A 61 -11.21 -35.62 -0.50
C TYR A 61 -11.68 -36.53 0.62
N ASN A 62 -11.42 -37.81 0.45
CA ASN A 62 -11.58 -38.80 1.52
C ASN A 62 -10.63 -38.48 2.70
N LYS A 63 -10.82 -39.18 3.83
CA LYS A 63 -10.02 -38.99 5.06
C LYS A 63 -8.52 -39.23 4.89
N ASP A 64 -8.11 -39.95 3.87
CA ASP A 64 -6.72 -40.32 3.60
C ASP A 64 -6.08 -39.40 2.53
N TYR A 65 -6.84 -38.44 1.98
CA TYR A 65 -6.43 -37.46 0.97
C TYR A 65 -5.95 -38.01 -0.37
N ASP A 66 -6.26 -39.23 -0.69
CA ASP A 66 -5.79 -39.92 -1.88
C ASP A 66 -6.88 -40.06 -2.98
N GLU A 67 -8.13 -39.77 -2.64
CA GLU A 67 -9.26 -39.86 -3.58
C GLU A 67 -10.22 -38.67 -3.42
N VAL A 68 -10.67 -38.10 -4.56
CA VAL A 68 -11.70 -37.07 -4.59
C VAL A 68 -13.07 -37.76 -4.51
N GLU A 69 -13.78 -37.54 -3.40
CA GLU A 69 -15.11 -38.10 -3.22
C GLU A 69 -16.20 -37.33 -3.96
N ARG A 70 -16.08 -36.01 -4.00
CA ARG A 70 -17.04 -35.13 -4.69
C ARG A 70 -16.35 -33.91 -5.27
N SER A 71 -16.85 -33.47 -6.42
CA SER A 71 -16.38 -32.26 -7.08
C SER A 71 -17.56 -31.33 -7.37
N TYR A 72 -17.39 -30.03 -7.11
CA TYR A 72 -18.38 -28.98 -7.34
C TYR A 72 -17.77 -27.92 -8.23
N THR A 73 -18.52 -27.41 -9.19
CA THR A 73 -18.04 -26.39 -10.13
C THR A 73 -18.87 -25.12 -10.05
N THR A 74 -18.25 -23.99 -10.42
CA THR A 74 -18.92 -22.70 -10.51
C THR A 74 -18.52 -21.98 -11.79
N ASP A 75 -19.35 -21.03 -12.25
CA ASP A 75 -18.97 -20.08 -13.29
C ASP A 75 -18.13 -18.91 -12.75
N GLY A 76 -17.87 -18.89 -11.44
CA GLY A 76 -17.07 -17.89 -10.76
C GLY A 76 -17.78 -16.54 -10.55
N LYS A 77 -19.07 -16.42 -10.89
CA LYS A 77 -19.80 -15.16 -10.77
C LYS A 77 -20.49 -15.04 -9.44
N ALA A 78 -20.13 -13.99 -8.71
CA ALA A 78 -20.84 -13.63 -7.51
C ALA A 78 -22.23 -13.05 -7.86
N LYS A 79 -23.26 -13.56 -7.22
CA LYS A 79 -24.61 -13.00 -7.28
C LYS A 79 -25.04 -12.62 -5.87
N ASP A 80 -25.42 -11.36 -5.69
CA ASP A 80 -25.78 -10.80 -4.38
C ASP A 80 -24.70 -11.06 -3.31
N GLY A 81 -23.43 -10.99 -3.70
CA GLY A 81 -22.29 -11.23 -2.83
C GLY A 81 -22.05 -12.70 -2.47
N LYS A 82 -22.59 -13.64 -3.22
CA LYS A 82 -22.46 -15.09 -2.99
C LYS A 82 -22.02 -15.80 -4.25
N VAL A 83 -21.06 -16.73 -4.12
CA VAL A 83 -20.67 -17.66 -5.19
C VAL A 83 -21.28 -19.01 -4.91
N THR A 84 -21.93 -19.57 -5.92
CA THR A 84 -22.56 -20.90 -5.84
C THR A 84 -21.74 -21.90 -6.63
N TYR A 85 -21.36 -22.99 -6.00
CA TYR A 85 -20.75 -24.16 -6.61
C TYR A 85 -21.78 -25.27 -6.69
N THR A 86 -21.84 -25.99 -7.81
CA THR A 86 -22.84 -27.05 -8.04
C THR A 86 -22.13 -28.32 -8.51
N ASN A 87 -22.54 -29.50 -7.98
CA ASN A 87 -22.07 -30.78 -8.45
C ASN A 87 -23.01 -31.37 -9.55
N GLU A 88 -22.66 -32.53 -10.10
CA GLU A 88 -23.42 -33.21 -11.14
C GLU A 88 -24.83 -33.64 -10.66
N ASP A 89 -25.01 -33.88 -9.37
CA ASP A 89 -26.29 -34.25 -8.78
C ASP A 89 -27.18 -33.05 -8.47
N GLY A 90 -26.71 -31.83 -8.74
CA GLY A 90 -27.42 -30.60 -8.48
C GLY A 90 -27.28 -30.04 -7.05
N TRP A 91 -26.46 -30.65 -6.20
CA TRP A 91 -26.13 -30.12 -4.87
C TRP A 91 -25.35 -28.81 -4.98
N GLN A 92 -25.70 -27.86 -4.12
CA GLN A 92 -25.11 -26.52 -4.16
C GLN A 92 -24.41 -26.19 -2.86
N VAL A 93 -23.20 -25.63 -3.01
CA VAL A 93 -22.45 -24.96 -1.96
C VAL A 93 -22.47 -23.48 -2.25
N VAL A 94 -22.96 -22.71 -1.30
CA VAL A 94 -23.01 -21.24 -1.41
C VAL A 94 -22.10 -20.66 -0.36
N LEU A 95 -21.10 -19.91 -0.78
CA LEU A 95 -20.30 -19.09 0.12
C LEU A 95 -21.14 -17.88 0.52
N ALA A 96 -21.51 -17.83 1.79
CA ALA A 96 -22.58 -16.96 2.28
C ALA A 96 -22.13 -15.54 2.59
N ASP A 97 -20.84 -15.22 2.43
CA ASP A 97 -20.26 -13.93 2.74
C ASP A 97 -19.87 -13.17 1.48
N THR A 98 -20.21 -11.88 1.45
CA THR A 98 -19.88 -11.00 0.31
C THR A 98 -18.39 -10.92 0.07
N TYR A 99 -17.61 -10.95 1.16
CA TYR A 99 -16.17 -10.86 1.09
C TYR A 99 -15.53 -12.18 0.65
N ASP A 100 -15.90 -13.30 1.26
CA ASP A 100 -15.44 -14.62 0.87
C ASP A 100 -15.85 -14.96 -0.57
N ALA A 101 -17.01 -14.47 -1.01
CA ALA A 101 -17.45 -14.60 -2.39
C ALA A 101 -16.55 -13.84 -3.36
N VAL A 102 -16.09 -12.63 -2.99
CA VAL A 102 -15.16 -11.83 -3.83
C VAL A 102 -13.80 -12.52 -3.92
N ILE A 103 -13.24 -12.94 -2.80
CA ILE A 103 -11.96 -13.68 -2.78
C ILE A 103 -12.10 -15.03 -3.50
N SER A 104 -13.20 -15.71 -3.31
CA SER A 104 -13.44 -17.01 -3.95
C SER A 104 -13.66 -16.91 -5.45
N SER A 105 -14.01 -15.74 -5.99
CA SER A 105 -14.13 -15.50 -7.43
C SER A 105 -12.81 -15.15 -8.11
N ALA A 106 -11.75 -14.86 -7.34
CA ALA A 106 -10.43 -14.60 -7.89
C ALA A 106 -9.89 -15.85 -8.61
N ARG A 107 -9.53 -15.68 -9.87
CA ARG A 107 -9.00 -16.76 -10.70
C ARG A 107 -7.47 -16.76 -10.69
N PHE A 108 -6.90 -17.92 -10.88
CA PHE A 108 -5.48 -18.11 -11.15
C PHE A 108 -5.09 -17.41 -12.46
N VAL A 109 -3.93 -16.74 -12.45
CA VAL A 109 -3.35 -16.07 -13.62
C VAL A 109 -2.08 -16.78 -14.09
N THR A 110 -1.08 -16.84 -13.25
CA THR A 110 0.22 -17.43 -13.53
C THR A 110 0.95 -17.77 -12.23
N GLU A 111 1.98 -18.61 -12.33
CA GLU A 111 2.84 -18.95 -11.20
C GLU A 111 4.27 -19.20 -11.65
N ASN A 112 5.19 -19.11 -10.70
CA ASN A 112 6.55 -19.60 -10.78
C ASN A 112 6.82 -20.58 -9.63
N ASP A 113 8.07 -20.91 -9.37
CA ASP A 113 8.42 -21.89 -8.32
C ASP A 113 8.07 -21.40 -6.90
N LYS A 114 8.06 -20.08 -6.67
CA LYS A 114 7.85 -19.46 -5.36
C LYS A 114 6.43 -18.91 -5.16
N LEU A 115 5.90 -18.28 -6.18
CA LEU A 115 4.71 -17.43 -6.07
C LEU A 115 3.63 -17.83 -7.08
N ALA A 116 2.36 -17.50 -6.78
CA ALA A 116 1.26 -17.56 -7.74
C ALA A 116 0.39 -16.31 -7.66
N LEU A 117 -0.03 -15.81 -8.83
CA LEU A 117 -0.86 -14.60 -8.99
C LEU A 117 -2.31 -14.96 -9.25
N TYR A 118 -3.21 -14.31 -8.54
CA TYR A 118 -4.65 -14.42 -8.69
C TYR A 118 -5.27 -13.05 -8.96
N VAL A 119 -6.37 -13.01 -9.71
CA VAL A 119 -7.13 -11.79 -9.98
C VAL A 119 -8.63 -12.06 -10.01
N ASP A 120 -9.40 -11.15 -9.45
CA ASP A 120 -10.84 -11.09 -9.66
C ASP A 120 -11.15 -10.15 -10.83
N ASP A 121 -11.78 -10.69 -11.87
CA ASP A 121 -12.04 -9.96 -13.13
C ASP A 121 -13.06 -8.83 -12.97
N ASP A 122 -13.95 -8.91 -11.98
CA ASP A 122 -15.03 -7.94 -11.76
C ASP A 122 -14.62 -6.82 -10.79
N THR A 123 -13.78 -7.14 -9.79
CA THR A 123 -13.41 -6.21 -8.73
C THR A 123 -11.98 -5.73 -8.81
N ALA A 124 -11.14 -6.38 -9.63
CA ALA A 124 -9.69 -6.17 -9.70
C ALA A 124 -8.96 -6.45 -8.38
N VAL A 125 -9.51 -7.28 -7.51
CA VAL A 125 -8.78 -7.78 -6.34
C VAL A 125 -7.62 -8.64 -6.82
N ILE A 126 -6.43 -8.35 -6.31
CA ILE A 126 -5.18 -9.07 -6.59
C ILE A 126 -4.85 -9.94 -5.39
N GLY A 127 -4.51 -11.20 -5.65
CA GLY A 127 -3.97 -12.13 -4.67
C GLY A 127 -2.59 -12.61 -5.08
N LEU A 128 -1.64 -12.58 -4.15
CA LEU A 128 -0.31 -13.13 -4.29
C LEU A 128 -0.15 -14.27 -3.29
N TYR A 129 -0.01 -15.48 -3.79
CA TYR A 129 0.18 -16.67 -2.98
C TYR A 129 1.66 -16.99 -2.84
N ASP A 130 2.14 -16.98 -1.62
CA ASP A 130 3.47 -17.42 -1.22
C ASP A 130 3.44 -18.92 -0.92
N LYS A 131 4.10 -19.70 -1.79
CA LYS A 131 4.09 -21.17 -1.73
C LYS A 131 4.91 -21.70 -0.55
N ALA A 132 5.98 -20.99 -0.16
CA ALA A 132 6.86 -21.42 0.92
C ALA A 132 6.19 -21.31 2.30
N LYS A 133 5.37 -20.26 2.47
CA LYS A 133 4.68 -19.98 3.73
C LYS A 133 3.21 -20.40 3.72
N ASP A 134 2.69 -20.96 2.60
CA ASP A 134 1.26 -21.28 2.40
C ASP A 134 0.38 -20.06 2.76
N LYS A 135 0.80 -18.86 2.30
CA LYS A 135 0.18 -17.60 2.66
C LYS A 135 -0.34 -16.87 1.45
N MET A 136 -1.61 -16.47 1.51
CA MET A 136 -2.20 -15.57 0.53
C MET A 136 -2.13 -14.13 1.03
N TRP A 137 -1.59 -13.25 0.20
CA TRP A 137 -1.58 -11.80 0.40
C TRP A 137 -2.59 -11.15 -0.54
N TRP A 138 -3.56 -10.42 0.03
CA TRP A 138 -4.63 -9.81 -0.74
C TRP A 138 -4.47 -8.30 -0.86
N SER A 139 -4.94 -7.72 -1.97
CA SER A 139 -5.00 -6.28 -2.18
C SER A 139 -6.14 -5.59 -1.43
N THR A 140 -6.98 -6.34 -0.77
CA THR A 140 -8.09 -5.89 0.05
C THR A 140 -8.05 -6.62 1.40
N PRO A 141 -8.38 -5.95 2.52
CA PRO A 141 -8.44 -6.64 3.81
C PRO A 141 -9.48 -7.75 3.80
N GLU A 142 -9.14 -8.87 4.43
CA GLU A 142 -10.11 -9.96 4.65
C GLU A 142 -11.28 -9.48 5.52
N ASN A 143 -12.49 -9.90 5.18
CA ASN A 143 -13.72 -9.54 5.91
C ASN A 143 -13.98 -8.02 6.02
N VAL A 144 -13.48 -7.22 5.07
CA VAL A 144 -13.66 -5.76 5.08
C VAL A 144 -15.13 -5.34 5.11
N GLY A 145 -16.02 -6.09 4.47
CA GLY A 145 -17.47 -5.85 4.49
C GLY A 145 -18.12 -6.02 5.87
N HIS A 146 -17.44 -6.68 6.82
CA HIS A 146 -17.89 -6.87 8.19
C HIS A 146 -17.28 -5.89 9.20
N ASP A 147 -16.49 -4.94 8.76
CA ASP A 147 -15.96 -3.91 9.62
C ASP A 147 -17.09 -2.99 10.12
N LYS A 148 -17.50 -3.22 11.37
CA LYS A 148 -18.59 -2.46 12.02
C LYS A 148 -18.25 -0.99 12.25
N THR A 149 -16.99 -0.61 12.12
CA THR A 149 -16.52 0.76 12.30
C THR A 149 -16.46 1.53 10.98
N ALA A 150 -16.32 0.82 9.87
CA ALA A 150 -16.21 1.39 8.53
C ALA A 150 -17.59 1.79 7.97
N THR A 151 -17.62 2.94 7.31
CA THR A 151 -18.74 3.30 6.42
C THR A 151 -18.58 2.60 5.07
N ASN A 152 -19.64 2.53 4.27
CA ASN A 152 -19.57 1.96 2.91
C ASN A 152 -18.44 2.59 2.08
N THR A 153 -18.25 3.91 2.18
CA THR A 153 -17.17 4.62 1.50
C THR A 153 -15.78 4.14 1.91
N ILE A 154 -15.60 3.81 3.20
CA ILE A 154 -14.33 3.29 3.71
C ILE A 154 -14.13 1.84 3.26
N VAL A 155 -15.17 1.03 3.26
CA VAL A 155 -15.15 -0.33 2.71
C VAL A 155 -14.74 -0.30 1.24
N GLU A 156 -15.34 0.58 0.43
CA GLU A 156 -14.96 0.78 -0.97
C GLU A 156 -13.51 1.24 -1.12
N ASP A 157 -13.05 2.13 -0.25
CA ASP A 157 -11.67 2.65 -0.24
C ASP A 157 -10.65 1.53 0.04
N LEU A 158 -10.91 0.71 1.06
CA LEU A 158 -10.08 -0.44 1.44
C LEU A 158 -10.11 -1.57 0.41
N SER A 159 -11.22 -1.72 -0.31
CA SER A 159 -11.41 -2.75 -1.33
C SER A 159 -10.94 -2.33 -2.72
N SER A 160 -10.37 -1.15 -2.86
CA SER A 160 -9.95 -0.61 -4.16
C SER A 160 -8.48 -0.90 -4.45
N SER A 161 -8.22 -1.60 -5.55
CA SER A 161 -6.87 -1.85 -6.04
C SER A 161 -6.22 -0.61 -6.65
N LEU A 162 -7.03 0.35 -7.10
CA LEU A 162 -6.60 1.66 -7.57
C LEU A 162 -7.48 2.76 -6.97
N LYS A 163 -6.86 3.78 -6.41
CA LYS A 163 -7.51 5.04 -6.03
C LYS A 163 -6.90 6.18 -6.81
N MET A 164 -7.72 7.17 -7.13
CA MET A 164 -7.33 8.33 -7.90
C MET A 164 -7.94 9.59 -7.28
N VAL A 165 -7.17 10.65 -7.27
CA VAL A 165 -7.68 12.00 -7.03
C VAL A 165 -7.50 12.80 -8.31
N TYR A 166 -8.55 13.47 -8.74
CA TYR A 166 -8.43 14.44 -9.83
C TYR A 166 -8.84 15.84 -9.37
N GLY A 167 -8.21 16.84 -9.97
CA GLY A 167 -8.54 18.24 -9.81
C GLY A 167 -9.53 18.69 -10.88
N GLU A 168 -10.45 19.57 -10.49
CA GLU A 168 -11.35 20.30 -11.39
C GLU A 168 -11.00 21.79 -11.32
N PRO A 169 -10.16 22.32 -12.23
CA PRO A 169 -9.71 23.71 -12.16
C PRO A 169 -10.85 24.72 -12.12
N ASP A 170 -11.90 24.52 -12.94
CA ASP A 170 -13.07 25.41 -12.99
C ASP A 170 -13.88 25.38 -11.68
N ALA A 171 -14.01 24.22 -11.05
CA ALA A 171 -14.68 24.04 -9.77
C ALA A 171 -13.76 24.34 -8.58
N ARG A 172 -12.44 24.44 -8.81
CA ARG A 172 -11.39 24.66 -7.78
C ARG A 172 -11.46 23.66 -6.65
N SER A 173 -11.73 22.42 -6.99
CA SER A 173 -11.93 21.32 -6.08
C SER A 173 -11.21 20.07 -6.52
N THR A 174 -11.04 19.13 -5.61
CA THR A 174 -10.55 17.79 -5.89
C THR A 174 -11.64 16.77 -5.62
N THR A 175 -11.63 15.68 -6.39
CA THR A 175 -12.55 14.58 -6.23
C THR A 175 -11.80 13.25 -6.13
N ASN A 176 -12.14 12.47 -5.11
CA ASN A 176 -11.60 11.12 -4.91
C ASN A 176 -12.43 10.10 -5.68
N MET A 177 -11.77 9.21 -6.40
CA MET A 177 -12.37 8.10 -7.12
C MET A 177 -11.73 6.78 -6.66
N ARG A 178 -12.53 5.73 -6.65
CA ARG A 178 -12.16 4.40 -6.19
C ARG A 178 -12.43 3.38 -7.29
N SER A 179 -11.51 2.44 -7.49
CA SER A 179 -11.77 1.37 -8.47
C SER A 179 -13.03 0.58 -8.09
N ARG A 180 -13.25 0.38 -6.78
CA ARG A 180 -14.47 -0.21 -6.26
C ARG A 180 -15.59 0.84 -6.22
N GLY A 181 -16.60 0.66 -7.04
CA GLY A 181 -17.78 1.52 -7.09
C GLY A 181 -17.76 2.62 -8.17
N ASP A 182 -16.60 3.16 -8.56
CA ASP A 182 -16.52 4.27 -9.52
C ASP A 182 -15.97 3.87 -10.89
N ALA A 183 -15.16 2.80 -10.98
CA ALA A 183 -14.53 2.39 -12.23
C ALA A 183 -15.28 1.23 -12.91
N LYS A 184 -15.22 1.23 -14.25
CA LYS A 184 -15.45 0.00 -15.03
C LYS A 184 -14.10 -0.68 -15.20
N ILE A 185 -14.01 -1.93 -14.80
CA ILE A 185 -12.82 -2.75 -14.82
C ILE A 185 -12.78 -3.61 -16.08
N LYS A 186 -11.59 -3.74 -16.67
CA LYS A 186 -11.31 -4.67 -17.75
C LYS A 186 -9.95 -5.31 -17.51
N VAL A 187 -9.94 -6.62 -17.30
CA VAL A 187 -8.73 -7.42 -17.11
C VAL A 187 -8.30 -8.04 -18.43
N LYS A 188 -7.00 -8.04 -18.70
CA LYS A 188 -6.38 -8.70 -19.86
C LYS A 188 -5.13 -9.41 -19.41
N ASP A 189 -5.09 -10.72 -19.65
CA ASP A 189 -3.94 -11.56 -19.35
C ASP A 189 -2.71 -11.18 -20.16
N LYS A 190 -1.55 -11.33 -19.55
CA LYS A 190 -0.21 -11.22 -20.10
C LYS A 190 0.54 -12.52 -19.83
N SER A 191 1.73 -12.68 -20.42
CA SER A 191 2.54 -13.90 -20.24
C SER A 191 2.92 -14.18 -18.78
N SER A 192 3.19 -13.14 -18.00
CA SER A 192 3.61 -13.25 -16.60
C SER A 192 2.73 -12.39 -15.66
N GLY A 193 1.46 -12.14 -16.02
CA GLY A 193 0.60 -11.32 -15.18
C GLY A 193 -0.67 -10.84 -15.87
N VAL A 194 -1.14 -9.65 -15.49
CA VAL A 194 -2.36 -9.03 -16.06
C VAL A 194 -2.18 -7.53 -16.27
N LYS A 195 -2.83 -6.99 -17.30
CA LYS A 195 -3.06 -5.54 -17.43
C LYS A 195 -4.52 -5.26 -17.10
N ILE A 196 -4.77 -4.43 -16.09
CA ILE A 196 -6.10 -4.02 -15.67
C ILE A 196 -6.31 -2.56 -16.10
N THR A 197 -7.40 -2.30 -16.79
CA THR A 197 -7.80 -0.96 -17.22
C THR A 197 -8.97 -0.49 -16.38
N TYR A 198 -8.77 0.61 -15.66
CA TYR A 198 -9.77 1.25 -14.81
C TYR A 198 -10.33 2.47 -15.51
N SER A 199 -11.59 2.40 -15.97
CA SER A 199 -12.25 3.51 -16.67
C SER A 199 -13.23 4.23 -15.76
N PHE A 200 -12.89 5.42 -15.32
CA PHE A 200 -13.68 6.30 -14.47
C PHE A 200 -14.56 7.22 -15.32
N LYS A 201 -15.69 6.70 -15.77
CA LYS A 201 -16.57 7.39 -16.73
C LYS A 201 -17.04 8.79 -16.28
N LYS A 202 -17.26 8.98 -14.97
CA LYS A 202 -17.68 10.28 -14.43
C LYS A 202 -16.58 11.33 -14.53
N ALA A 203 -15.33 10.89 -14.50
CA ALA A 203 -14.16 11.75 -14.64
C ALA A 203 -13.71 11.89 -16.09
N GLY A 204 -14.08 10.98 -16.99
CA GLY A 204 -13.51 10.90 -18.35
C GLY A 204 -12.06 10.42 -18.33
N ILE A 205 -11.65 9.69 -17.29
CA ILE A 205 -10.26 9.29 -17.07
C ILE A 205 -10.15 7.77 -17.12
N THR A 206 -9.11 7.29 -17.80
CA THR A 206 -8.79 5.85 -17.86
C THR A 206 -7.35 5.64 -17.39
N VAL A 207 -7.16 4.75 -16.42
CA VAL A 207 -5.85 4.41 -15.85
C VAL A 207 -5.59 2.92 -16.06
N PRO A 208 -4.62 2.54 -16.89
CA PRO A 208 -4.16 1.15 -16.99
C PRO A 208 -3.06 0.88 -15.98
N VAL A 209 -3.16 -0.28 -15.32
CA VAL A 209 -2.13 -0.80 -14.41
C VAL A 209 -1.70 -2.18 -14.89
N THR A 210 -0.40 -2.42 -14.93
CA THR A 210 0.15 -3.74 -15.22
C THR A 210 0.64 -4.38 -13.94
N TYR A 211 0.21 -5.59 -13.68
CA TYR A 211 0.67 -6.43 -12.58
C TYR A 211 1.47 -7.59 -13.16
N THR A 212 2.74 -7.68 -12.82
CA THR A 212 3.66 -8.69 -13.33
C THR A 212 4.20 -9.53 -12.18
N LEU A 213 4.12 -10.85 -12.32
CA LEU A 213 4.75 -11.78 -11.40
C LEU A 213 6.17 -12.04 -11.90
N GLU A 214 7.15 -11.68 -11.13
CA GLU A 214 8.57 -11.97 -11.33
C GLU A 214 9.01 -13.10 -10.38
N ASP A 215 10.28 -13.46 -10.37
CA ASP A 215 10.78 -14.64 -9.65
C ASP A 215 10.43 -14.65 -8.16
N ASP A 216 10.52 -13.52 -7.48
CA ASP A 216 10.34 -13.39 -6.04
C ASP A 216 9.47 -12.21 -5.61
N TYR A 217 8.84 -11.49 -6.56
CA TYR A 217 7.95 -10.38 -6.26
C TYR A 217 6.79 -10.22 -7.26
N LEU A 218 5.80 -9.49 -6.81
CA LEU A 218 4.75 -8.91 -7.65
C LEU A 218 5.08 -7.44 -7.91
N GLU A 219 5.16 -7.02 -9.17
CA GLU A 219 5.26 -5.61 -9.54
C GLU A 219 3.90 -5.05 -9.97
N ALA A 220 3.53 -3.90 -9.42
CA ALA A 220 2.41 -3.08 -9.88
C ALA A 220 2.95 -1.82 -10.54
N LYS A 221 2.69 -1.64 -11.85
CA LYS A 221 3.28 -0.57 -12.67
C LYS A 221 2.22 0.24 -13.41
N ILE A 222 2.39 1.57 -13.42
CA ILE A 222 1.64 2.53 -14.24
C ILE A 222 2.63 3.33 -15.08
N ASP A 223 2.48 3.27 -16.39
CA ASP A 223 3.12 4.22 -17.31
C ASP A 223 2.17 5.42 -17.46
N THR A 224 2.60 6.60 -17.02
CA THR A 224 1.72 7.78 -16.95
C THR A 224 1.28 8.26 -18.32
N ALA A 225 2.09 8.02 -19.35
CA ALA A 225 1.73 8.28 -20.74
C ALA A 225 0.55 7.44 -21.25
N ASP A 226 0.25 6.30 -20.61
CA ASP A 226 -0.90 5.44 -20.93
C ASP A 226 -2.20 5.92 -20.26
N ILE A 227 -2.14 6.92 -19.37
CA ILE A 227 -3.32 7.49 -18.72
C ILE A 227 -4.05 8.39 -19.71
N GLU A 228 -5.32 8.09 -19.95
CA GLU A 228 -6.16 8.89 -20.82
C GLU A 228 -6.96 9.89 -19.98
N GLU A 229 -6.83 11.17 -20.29
CA GLU A 229 -7.60 12.29 -19.75
C GLU A 229 -8.33 12.96 -20.92
N GLU A 230 -9.61 13.36 -20.75
CA GLU A 230 -10.39 13.96 -21.85
C GLU A 230 -9.82 15.30 -22.31
N ASP A 231 -9.30 16.08 -21.37
CA ASP A 231 -8.73 17.40 -21.61
C ASP A 231 -7.67 17.70 -20.57
N THR A 232 -6.43 17.85 -20.99
CA THR A 232 -5.28 18.19 -20.13
C THR A 232 -5.08 19.71 -19.96
N SER A 233 -5.98 20.52 -20.51
CA SER A 233 -5.96 21.96 -20.30
C SER A 233 -6.50 22.35 -18.92
N GLN A 234 -6.32 23.61 -18.55
CA GLN A 234 -6.82 24.13 -17.26
C GLN A 234 -8.36 24.08 -17.09
N SER A 235 -9.11 23.70 -18.11
CA SER A 235 -10.55 23.49 -18.05
C SER A 235 -10.94 22.02 -17.88
N GLY A 236 -9.99 21.09 -18.05
CA GLY A 236 -10.20 19.66 -17.94
C GLY A 236 -10.07 19.12 -16.53
N LYS A 237 -10.36 17.83 -16.38
CA LYS A 237 -10.14 17.08 -15.17
C LYS A 237 -8.75 16.45 -15.20
N LEU A 238 -7.90 16.84 -14.25
CA LEU A 238 -6.50 16.48 -14.22
C LEU A 238 -6.23 15.51 -13.07
N VAL A 239 -5.62 14.38 -13.35
CA VAL A 239 -5.17 13.45 -12.30
C VAL A 239 -4.08 14.13 -11.46
N THR A 240 -4.30 14.24 -10.17
CA THR A 240 -3.33 14.83 -9.23
C THR A 240 -2.64 13.81 -8.35
N SER A 241 -3.34 12.71 -8.01
CA SER A 241 -2.76 11.66 -7.17
C SER A 241 -3.30 10.28 -7.55
N LEU A 242 -2.45 9.28 -7.39
CA LEU A 242 -2.75 7.86 -7.60
C LEU A 242 -2.26 7.04 -6.41
N SER A 243 -3.03 6.00 -6.05
CA SER A 243 -2.61 5.00 -5.07
C SER A 243 -2.91 3.61 -5.62
N VAL A 244 -1.89 2.77 -5.73
CA VAL A 244 -2.00 1.40 -6.23
C VAL A 244 -1.84 0.44 -5.07
N LEU A 245 -2.73 -0.54 -4.96
CA LEU A 245 -2.71 -1.59 -3.94
C LEU A 245 -2.45 -1.08 -2.51
N SER A 246 -2.99 0.09 -2.17
CA SER A 246 -2.72 0.78 -0.89
C SER A 246 -3.18 0.01 0.36
N SER A 247 -3.95 -1.06 0.21
CA SER A 247 -4.38 -1.96 1.28
C SER A 247 -3.75 -3.35 1.17
N PHE A 248 -2.72 -3.52 0.32
CA PHE A 248 -2.09 -4.82 0.12
C PHE A 248 -1.41 -5.31 1.40
N GLY A 249 -1.71 -6.56 1.79
CA GLY A 249 -1.18 -7.13 3.02
C GLY A 249 -1.75 -6.51 4.30
N ALA A 250 -2.92 -5.87 4.23
CA ALA A 250 -3.59 -5.32 5.40
C ALA A 250 -3.79 -6.36 6.49
N ALA A 251 -3.55 -5.97 7.74
CA ALA A 251 -3.71 -6.82 8.91
C ALA A 251 -4.99 -6.46 9.68
N SER A 252 -5.67 -7.46 10.21
CA SER A 252 -6.90 -7.30 10.98
C SER A 252 -6.63 -6.83 12.43
N SER A 253 -7.69 -6.51 13.15
CA SER A 253 -7.60 -6.21 14.58
C SER A 253 -7.26 -7.44 15.46
N ALA A 254 -7.27 -8.65 14.90
CA ALA A 254 -6.87 -9.87 15.58
C ALA A 254 -5.40 -10.24 15.35
N ASP A 255 -4.77 -9.64 14.33
CA ASP A 255 -3.39 -9.93 13.97
C ASP A 255 -2.41 -9.27 14.92
N THR A 256 -1.24 -9.90 15.07
CA THR A 256 -0.12 -9.38 15.85
C THR A 256 1.07 -9.15 14.94
N GLY A 257 1.63 -7.94 15.03
CA GLY A 257 2.75 -7.56 14.17
C GLY A 257 2.97 -6.07 14.15
N TYR A 258 3.63 -5.60 13.11
CA TYR A 258 3.97 -4.18 12.94
C TYR A 258 4.35 -3.86 11.50
N PHE A 259 4.31 -2.57 11.19
CA PHE A 259 4.97 -2.01 10.01
C PHE A 259 6.38 -1.56 10.36
N VAL A 260 7.32 -1.82 9.46
CA VAL A 260 8.68 -1.27 9.48
C VAL A 260 8.68 -0.03 8.60
N ILE A 261 8.95 1.13 9.19
CA ILE A 261 8.89 2.43 8.50
C ILE A 261 10.28 3.06 8.54
N PRO A 262 10.85 3.53 7.43
CA PRO A 262 12.15 4.19 7.37
C PRO A 262 12.07 5.67 7.79
N ASP A 263 11.47 5.95 8.94
CA ASP A 263 11.30 7.27 9.55
C ASP A 263 12.53 7.61 10.41
N GLY A 264 13.34 8.56 10.00
CA GLY A 264 14.62 8.84 10.65
C GLY A 264 15.55 7.62 10.61
N SER A 265 15.92 7.13 11.77
CA SER A 265 16.74 5.91 11.92
C SER A 265 15.95 4.60 11.83
N GLY A 266 14.67 4.69 11.53
CA GLY A 266 13.71 3.58 11.47
C GLY A 266 12.75 3.54 12.65
N ALA A 267 11.49 3.18 12.37
CA ALA A 267 10.42 3.08 13.34
C ALA A 267 9.58 1.82 13.14
N LEU A 268 9.02 1.29 14.22
CA LEU A 268 8.05 0.20 14.19
C LEU A 268 6.67 0.70 14.63
N ILE A 269 5.70 0.60 13.74
CA ILE A 269 4.31 0.90 14.04
C ILE A 269 3.58 -0.40 14.36
N ARG A 270 3.44 -0.71 15.64
CA ARG A 270 2.76 -1.94 16.09
C ARG A 270 1.29 -1.92 15.75
N PHE A 271 0.77 -3.04 15.25
CA PHE A 271 -0.65 -3.25 15.01
C PHE A 271 -1.44 -3.07 16.31
N ASN A 272 -2.67 -2.63 16.18
CA ASN A 272 -3.63 -2.55 17.28
C ASN A 272 -3.09 -1.83 18.55
N ASN A 273 -2.22 -0.82 18.37
CA ASN A 273 -1.52 -0.14 19.47
C ASN A 273 -2.42 0.77 20.33
N GLY A 274 -3.71 0.82 20.06
CA GLY A 274 -4.70 1.58 20.82
C GLY A 274 -4.72 3.10 20.59
N LYS A 275 -3.85 3.64 19.75
CA LYS A 275 -3.76 5.08 19.45
C LYS A 275 -4.82 5.55 18.45
N LYS A 276 -6.09 5.22 18.70
CA LYS A 276 -7.21 5.45 17.78
C LYS A 276 -7.47 6.92 17.46
N THR A 277 -7.08 7.84 18.34
CA THR A 277 -7.28 9.28 18.18
C THR A 277 -6.07 10.00 17.59
N ALA A 278 -4.95 9.33 17.47
CA ALA A 278 -3.78 9.86 16.78
C ALA A 278 -4.05 9.92 15.26
N LYS A 279 -3.42 10.86 14.59
CA LYS A 279 -3.40 10.87 13.13
C LYS A 279 -2.61 9.64 12.63
N SER A 280 -2.99 9.12 11.47
CA SER A 280 -2.19 8.16 10.73
C SER A 280 -0.79 8.73 10.47
N TYR A 281 0.21 7.87 10.46
CA TYR A 281 1.54 8.25 10.03
C TYR A 281 1.50 8.65 8.56
N THR A 282 2.19 9.71 8.20
CA THR A 282 2.35 10.14 6.81
C THR A 282 3.69 10.81 6.66
N GLY A 283 4.50 10.34 5.70
CA GLY A 283 5.80 10.93 5.38
C GLY A 283 6.06 10.90 3.88
N TYR A 284 6.61 11.99 3.34
CA TYR A 284 7.08 12.01 1.96
C TYR A 284 8.42 11.31 1.87
N VAL A 285 8.58 10.46 0.85
CA VAL A 285 9.87 9.84 0.54
C VAL A 285 10.87 10.95 0.19
N TYR A 286 12.04 10.91 0.83
CA TYR A 286 13.09 11.94 0.76
C TYR A 286 12.69 13.33 1.32
N GLY A 287 11.51 13.43 1.94
CA GLY A 287 10.97 14.67 2.48
C GLY A 287 10.08 15.43 1.51
N SER A 288 9.44 16.50 2.01
CA SER A 288 8.59 17.36 1.19
C SER A 288 9.42 18.31 0.33
N ASP A 289 8.92 18.59 -0.88
CA ASP A 289 9.50 19.64 -1.73
C ASP A 289 9.28 21.02 -1.09
N VAL A 290 10.34 21.57 -0.52
CA VAL A 290 10.30 22.88 0.18
C VAL A 290 10.10 24.06 -0.79
N THR A 291 10.30 23.84 -2.08
CA THR A 291 10.06 24.88 -3.10
C THR A 291 8.58 24.99 -3.48
N ALA A 292 7.83 23.91 -3.33
CA ALA A 292 6.39 23.84 -3.58
C ALA A 292 5.53 24.24 -2.36
N VAL A 293 6.11 24.34 -1.16
CA VAL A 293 5.37 24.65 0.07
C VAL A 293 5.16 26.16 0.19
N ALA A 294 3.93 26.60 -0.01
CA ALA A 294 3.55 27.97 0.20
C ALA A 294 3.63 28.37 1.70
N GLN A 295 4.44 29.36 2.01
CA GLN A 295 4.34 30.32 3.13
C GLN A 295 4.10 29.84 4.58
N THR A 296 3.75 28.61 4.85
CA THR A 296 3.66 28.05 6.20
C THR A 296 4.89 27.20 6.49
N GLU A 297 5.58 27.47 7.59
CA GLU A 297 6.67 26.60 8.04
C GLU A 297 6.10 25.18 8.17
N PRO A 298 6.66 24.18 7.43
CA PRO A 298 6.21 22.82 7.58
C PRO A 298 6.47 22.38 9.03
N ALA A 299 5.56 21.62 9.60
CA ALA A 299 5.83 20.98 10.87
C ALA A 299 7.11 20.15 10.71
N VAL A 300 8.04 20.29 11.66
CA VAL A 300 9.24 19.45 11.68
C VAL A 300 8.78 18.03 11.94
N THR A 301 8.79 17.21 10.89
CA THR A 301 8.51 15.78 10.97
C THR A 301 9.74 15.05 10.50
N GLU A 302 9.97 13.86 11.06
CA GLU A 302 10.99 12.98 10.51
C GLU A 302 10.67 12.66 9.04
N GLN A 303 11.69 12.34 8.27
CA GLN A 303 11.55 12.07 6.84
C GLN A 303 11.58 10.57 6.60
N VAL A 304 10.86 10.14 5.58
CA VAL A 304 10.99 8.79 5.03
C VAL A 304 12.24 8.78 4.14
N TYR A 305 13.33 8.20 4.65
CA TYR A 305 14.62 8.25 3.94
C TYR A 305 14.79 7.22 2.85
N LEU A 306 14.00 6.14 2.88
CA LEU A 306 14.08 5.04 1.93
C LEU A 306 12.71 4.80 1.29
N PRO A 307 12.63 4.50 -0.01
CA PRO A 307 11.36 4.30 -0.71
C PRO A 307 10.80 2.88 -0.47
N MET A 308 10.70 2.48 0.80
CA MET A 308 10.25 1.14 1.17
C MET A 308 9.44 1.15 2.47
N TYR A 309 8.76 0.06 2.73
CA TYR A 309 8.24 -0.30 4.05
C TYR A 309 8.20 -1.83 4.20
N GLY A 310 8.11 -2.30 5.44
CA GLY A 310 7.93 -3.71 5.74
C GLY A 310 6.61 -3.98 6.46
N ILE A 311 6.10 -5.18 6.27
CA ILE A 311 4.97 -5.76 7.01
C ILE A 311 5.47 -7.02 7.69
N VAL A 312 5.39 -7.08 9.02
CA VAL A 312 5.60 -8.32 9.78
C VAL A 312 4.26 -8.67 10.44
N ASN A 313 3.69 -9.80 10.05
CA ASN A 313 2.37 -10.25 10.51
C ASN A 313 2.42 -11.73 10.92
N GLY A 314 2.54 -11.98 12.23
CA GLY A 314 2.74 -13.33 12.78
C GLY A 314 4.01 -13.96 12.21
N ASP A 315 3.88 -15.13 11.59
CA ASP A 315 4.98 -15.90 11.00
C ASP A 315 5.29 -15.50 9.53
N ASN A 316 4.71 -14.40 9.06
CA ASN A 316 4.87 -13.94 7.69
C ASN A 316 5.42 -12.52 7.65
N ALA A 317 6.26 -12.23 6.66
CA ALA A 317 6.75 -10.90 6.40
C ALA A 317 6.74 -10.58 4.91
N MET A 318 6.67 -9.28 4.62
CA MET A 318 6.73 -8.74 3.27
C MET A 318 7.54 -7.45 3.27
N MET A 319 8.44 -7.31 2.32
CA MET A 319 9.07 -6.04 1.98
C MET A 319 8.35 -5.43 0.78
N VAL A 320 8.11 -4.14 0.83
CA VAL A 320 7.51 -3.38 -0.28
C VAL A 320 8.43 -2.23 -0.64
N VAL A 321 8.76 -2.13 -1.93
CA VAL A 321 9.68 -1.12 -2.45
C VAL A 321 9.01 -0.32 -3.57
N CYS A 322 9.07 1.00 -3.47
CA CYS A 322 8.74 1.89 -4.57
C CYS A 322 9.98 2.04 -5.45
N THR A 323 9.95 1.48 -6.66
CA THR A 323 11.11 1.43 -7.57
C THR A 323 11.10 2.56 -8.60
N GLU A 324 9.93 3.13 -8.89
CA GLU A 324 9.77 4.23 -9.83
C GLU A 324 8.73 5.23 -9.29
N GLY A 325 9.01 6.51 -9.46
CA GLY A 325 8.16 7.59 -8.95
C GLY A 325 8.30 7.84 -7.45
N ASP A 326 9.32 7.32 -6.82
CA ASP A 326 9.62 7.38 -5.40
C ASP A 326 9.75 8.82 -4.87
N SER A 327 10.33 9.73 -5.65
CA SER A 327 10.43 11.17 -5.31
C SER A 327 9.07 11.87 -5.21
N ASN A 328 8.02 11.27 -5.77
CA ASN A 328 6.65 11.77 -5.71
C ASN A 328 5.77 10.93 -4.77
N ALA A 329 6.37 9.96 -4.08
CA ALA A 329 5.67 9.04 -3.20
C ALA A 329 5.51 9.59 -1.78
N LYS A 330 4.39 9.28 -1.20
CA LYS A 330 4.06 9.54 0.20
C LYS A 330 3.68 8.22 0.86
N LEU A 331 4.39 7.84 1.90
CA LEU A 331 4.09 6.66 2.69
C LEU A 331 3.03 7.00 3.73
N THR A 332 1.97 6.21 3.79
CA THR A 332 0.90 6.35 4.77
C THR A 332 0.72 5.04 5.53
N ALA A 333 0.70 5.10 6.86
CA ALA A 333 0.40 3.95 7.71
C ALA A 333 -0.69 4.31 8.73
N SER A 334 -1.70 3.45 8.84
CA SER A 334 -2.80 3.57 9.80
C SER A 334 -2.94 2.28 10.59
N VAL A 335 -3.23 2.40 11.87
CA VAL A 335 -3.53 1.25 12.72
C VAL A 335 -5.02 1.13 13.00
N SER A 336 -5.44 -0.08 13.38
CA SER A 336 -6.83 -0.38 13.73
C SER A 336 -7.44 0.67 14.69
N GLY A 337 -8.59 1.19 14.31
CA GLY A 337 -9.33 2.24 15.02
C GLY A 337 -9.01 3.66 14.56
N GLN A 338 -7.95 3.87 13.78
CA GLN A 338 -7.72 5.11 13.03
C GLN A 338 -8.55 5.10 11.74
N SER A 339 -8.76 6.28 11.15
CA SER A 339 -9.47 6.43 9.86
C SER A 339 -10.82 5.69 9.79
N LYS A 340 -11.45 5.41 10.93
CA LYS A 340 -12.72 4.66 11.05
C LYS A 340 -12.65 3.27 10.40
N SER A 341 -11.56 2.57 10.55
CA SER A 341 -11.36 1.21 10.10
C SER A 341 -10.78 0.35 11.22
N SER A 342 -11.12 -0.94 11.24
CA SER A 342 -10.53 -1.92 12.17
C SER A 342 -9.28 -2.60 11.61
N PHE A 343 -8.79 -2.16 10.46
CA PHE A 343 -7.60 -2.70 9.82
C PHE A 343 -6.36 -1.86 10.05
N ASN A 344 -5.21 -2.53 10.04
CA ASN A 344 -3.88 -1.95 9.99
C ASN A 344 -3.44 -1.96 8.52
N ILE A 345 -3.14 -0.81 7.95
CA ILE A 345 -2.79 -0.64 6.53
C ILE A 345 -1.55 0.23 6.38
N CYS A 346 -0.73 -0.11 5.39
CA CYS A 346 0.42 0.70 4.97
C CYS A 346 0.52 0.68 3.45
N GLY A 347 0.84 1.81 2.84
CA GLY A 347 0.93 1.90 1.39
C GLY A 347 1.42 3.25 0.90
N PHE A 348 1.72 3.31 -0.40
CA PHE A 348 2.16 4.52 -1.08
C PHE A 348 1.00 5.25 -1.77
N ASP A 349 1.02 6.57 -1.67
CA ASP A 349 0.24 7.50 -2.48
C ASP A 349 1.22 8.31 -3.33
N PHE A 350 0.93 8.51 -4.61
CA PHE A 350 1.78 9.26 -5.54
C PHE A 350 1.14 10.58 -5.93
N THR A 351 1.87 11.68 -5.78
CA THR A 351 1.45 12.98 -6.31
C THR A 351 2.04 13.17 -7.69
N VAL A 352 1.19 13.12 -8.72
CA VAL A 352 1.61 13.21 -10.12
C VAL A 352 1.45 14.63 -10.71
N ARG A 353 0.64 15.47 -10.08
CA ARG A 353 0.55 16.91 -10.33
C ARG A 353 0.28 17.63 -9.04
N ASP A 354 0.91 18.78 -8.83
CA ASP A 354 0.68 19.59 -7.64
C ASP A 354 -0.59 20.43 -7.75
N SER A 355 -1.07 20.83 -6.58
CA SER A 355 -2.07 21.87 -6.43
C SER A 355 -1.61 22.85 -5.36
N ASP A 356 -1.92 24.10 -5.53
CA ASP A 356 -1.61 25.16 -4.57
C ASP A 356 -2.82 26.06 -4.33
N THR A 357 -2.73 26.86 -3.28
CA THR A 357 -3.74 27.84 -2.95
C THR A 357 -3.27 29.23 -3.29
N TYR A 358 -3.89 29.84 -4.30
CA TYR A 358 -3.61 31.21 -4.71
C TYR A 358 -4.59 32.19 -4.04
N TYR A 359 -4.04 33.25 -3.46
CA TYR A 359 -4.82 34.30 -2.81
C TYR A 359 -4.89 35.55 -3.67
N MET A 360 -6.04 35.81 -4.30
CA MET A 360 -6.19 36.92 -5.26
C MET A 360 -6.07 38.32 -4.63
N SER A 361 -6.47 38.47 -3.37
CA SER A 361 -6.51 39.79 -2.69
C SER A 361 -5.60 39.90 -1.49
N GLY A 362 -4.71 38.92 -1.27
CA GLY A 362 -3.82 38.90 -0.13
C GLY A 362 -4.48 38.55 1.21
N ASP A 363 -5.76 38.22 1.18
CA ASP A 363 -6.48 37.69 2.33
C ASP A 363 -7.02 36.26 2.06
N ASN A 364 -7.29 35.51 3.12
CA ASN A 364 -7.72 34.12 3.04
C ASN A 364 -9.18 33.97 2.52
N SER A 365 -9.90 35.04 2.31
CA SER A 365 -11.31 35.00 1.87
C SER A 365 -11.46 34.76 0.38
N THR A 366 -10.37 34.90 -0.40
CA THR A 366 -10.33 34.73 -1.85
C THR A 366 -9.36 33.64 -2.29
N ALA A 367 -9.21 32.61 -1.45
CA ALA A 367 -8.39 31.46 -1.76
C ALA A 367 -8.93 30.68 -2.96
N LEU A 368 -8.06 30.42 -3.94
CA LEU A 368 -8.35 29.64 -5.14
C LEU A 368 -7.41 28.47 -5.19
N THR A 369 -7.94 27.26 -5.34
CA THR A 369 -7.10 26.10 -5.66
C THR A 369 -6.72 26.17 -7.13
N VAL A 370 -5.44 26.15 -7.41
CA VAL A 370 -4.85 26.07 -8.74
C VAL A 370 -4.15 24.73 -8.87
N PHE A 371 -4.17 24.17 -10.06
CA PHE A 371 -3.58 22.88 -10.36
C PHE A 371 -2.46 23.08 -11.38
N GLU A 372 -1.41 22.28 -11.25
CA GLU A 372 -0.39 22.12 -12.26
C GLU A 372 -1.02 21.52 -13.52
N ASP A 373 -0.76 22.10 -14.66
CA ASP A 373 -1.19 21.63 -15.99
C ASP A 373 -0.01 20.99 -16.75
N GLY A 374 -0.31 20.34 -17.87
CA GLY A 374 0.70 19.69 -18.70
C GLY A 374 0.99 18.25 -18.26
N ASP A 375 2.25 17.83 -18.45
CA ASP A 375 2.69 16.47 -18.22
C ASP A 375 2.73 16.13 -16.71
N MET A 376 2.58 14.86 -16.40
CA MET A 376 2.75 14.37 -15.02
C MET A 376 4.23 14.42 -14.62
N LYS A 377 4.52 14.57 -13.32
CA LYS A 377 5.86 14.73 -12.76
C LYS A 377 6.80 13.55 -13.00
N THR A 378 6.28 12.40 -13.31
CA THR A 378 7.03 11.17 -13.54
C THR A 378 6.43 10.38 -14.67
N ASP A 379 7.27 9.71 -15.45
CA ASP A 379 6.85 8.87 -16.58
C ASP A 379 6.31 7.51 -16.11
N THR A 380 6.75 7.05 -14.94
CA THR A 380 6.40 5.72 -14.42
C THR A 380 6.21 5.76 -12.92
N LEU A 381 5.24 4.97 -12.46
CA LEU A 381 5.06 4.61 -11.05
C LEU A 381 5.16 3.09 -10.94
N ALA A 382 6.02 2.58 -10.06
CA ALA A 382 6.17 1.15 -9.83
C ALA A 382 6.38 0.83 -8.36
N VAL A 383 5.68 -0.21 -7.89
CA VAL A 383 5.81 -0.76 -6.54
C VAL A 383 5.96 -2.26 -6.63
N ARG A 384 6.95 -2.80 -5.92
CA ARG A 384 7.22 -4.23 -5.83
C ARG A 384 6.92 -4.76 -4.45
N TYR A 385 6.31 -5.93 -4.40
CA TYR A 385 5.87 -6.63 -3.20
C TYR A 385 6.63 -7.96 -3.10
N TYR A 386 7.54 -8.08 -2.13
CA TYR A 386 8.40 -9.23 -1.90
C TYR A 386 7.93 -9.97 -0.65
N PRO A 387 7.19 -11.09 -0.74
CA PRO A 387 7.02 -12.01 0.38
C PRO A 387 8.38 -12.55 0.80
N LEU A 388 8.66 -12.58 2.11
CA LEU A 388 9.98 -12.96 2.61
C LEU A 388 9.99 -14.42 3.07
N GLU A 389 10.92 -15.19 2.51
CA GLU A 389 11.24 -16.53 2.98
C GLU A 389 12.20 -16.42 4.18
N THR A 390 11.76 -16.85 5.37
CA THR A 390 12.56 -16.86 6.59
C THR A 390 12.53 -18.26 7.22
N GLU A 391 13.63 -18.69 7.80
CA GLU A 391 13.70 -19.99 8.50
C GLU A 391 12.98 -19.93 9.86
N ASP A 392 13.13 -18.80 10.56
CA ASP A 392 12.52 -18.54 11.87
C ASP A 392 11.34 -17.55 11.74
N THR A 393 10.71 -17.22 12.86
CA THR A 393 9.70 -16.15 12.94
C THR A 393 10.31 -14.82 12.48
N PRO A 394 9.75 -14.21 11.43
CA PRO A 394 10.34 -13.01 10.83
C PRO A 394 10.29 -11.80 11.75
N ASP A 395 11.29 -10.96 11.62
CA ASP A 395 11.32 -9.67 12.29
C ASP A 395 11.78 -8.53 11.36
N TYR A 396 12.01 -7.34 11.92
CA TYR A 396 12.41 -6.17 11.15
C TYR A 396 13.81 -6.31 10.56
N THR A 397 14.67 -7.20 11.08
CA THR A 397 16.00 -7.42 10.54
C THR A 397 15.95 -8.18 9.22
N ASP A 398 15.00 -9.11 9.06
CA ASP A 398 14.76 -9.80 7.78
C ASP A 398 14.32 -8.80 6.69
N VAL A 399 13.45 -7.87 7.05
CA VAL A 399 13.03 -6.79 6.13
C VAL A 399 14.22 -5.91 5.75
N ALA A 400 15.08 -5.56 6.72
CA ALA A 400 16.27 -4.74 6.46
C ALA A 400 17.30 -5.48 5.62
N GLU A 401 17.48 -6.78 5.83
CA GLU A 401 18.37 -7.62 5.03
C GLU A 401 17.86 -7.78 3.59
N ALA A 402 16.56 -8.02 3.42
CA ALA A 402 15.94 -8.08 2.10
C ALA A 402 16.13 -6.75 1.34
N TYR A 403 15.97 -5.60 2.02
CA TYR A 403 16.20 -4.32 1.38
C TYR A 403 17.66 -4.07 1.05
N ARG A 404 18.60 -4.50 1.89
CA ARG A 404 20.05 -4.44 1.58
C ARG A 404 20.37 -5.28 0.34
N ASN A 405 19.80 -6.47 0.23
CA ASN A 405 20.00 -7.34 -0.94
C ASN A 405 19.44 -6.68 -2.21
N TYR A 406 18.23 -6.11 -2.14
CA TYR A 406 17.67 -5.30 -3.23
C TYR A 406 18.62 -4.16 -3.65
N LEU A 407 19.19 -3.41 -2.69
CA LEU A 407 20.12 -2.32 -3.00
C LEU A 407 21.37 -2.80 -3.73
N THR A 408 21.94 -3.93 -3.31
CA THR A 408 23.21 -4.45 -3.87
C THR A 408 23.01 -5.21 -5.18
N GLU A 409 21.94 -5.99 -5.29
CA GLU A 409 21.72 -6.89 -6.42
C GLU A 409 20.93 -6.24 -7.57
N GLU A 410 19.97 -5.36 -7.24
CA GLU A 410 19.08 -4.76 -8.23
C GLU A 410 19.31 -3.26 -8.42
N ALA A 411 19.45 -2.49 -7.33
CA ALA A 411 19.66 -1.04 -7.42
C ALA A 411 21.12 -0.63 -7.68
N GLY A 412 22.04 -1.60 -7.77
CA GLY A 412 23.44 -1.36 -8.18
C GLY A 412 24.29 -0.64 -7.13
N VAL A 413 23.89 -0.64 -5.87
CA VAL A 413 24.73 -0.14 -4.77
C VAL A 413 25.88 -1.11 -4.55
N THR A 414 27.09 -0.66 -4.79
CA THR A 414 28.30 -1.45 -4.58
C THR A 414 28.93 -1.11 -3.23
N ASP A 415 29.60 -2.09 -2.61
CA ASP A 415 30.42 -1.82 -1.45
C ASP A 415 31.46 -0.77 -1.79
N THR A 416 31.56 0.24 -0.92
CA THR A 416 32.68 1.18 -0.99
C THR A 416 33.96 0.43 -0.63
N ALA A 417 35.04 0.73 -1.34
CA ALA A 417 36.34 0.10 -1.13
C ALA A 417 36.72 0.02 0.36
N GLU A 418 37.29 -1.11 0.75
CA GLU A 418 37.69 -1.46 2.13
C GLU A 418 38.58 -0.42 2.84
N ASP A 419 39.11 0.58 2.14
CA ASP A 419 40.10 1.57 2.61
C ASP A 419 39.63 3.04 2.49
N THR A 420 38.36 3.33 2.74
CA THR A 420 37.96 4.75 2.85
C THR A 420 38.06 5.21 4.30
N ASP A 421 39.00 6.13 4.56
CA ASP A 421 38.98 6.87 5.80
C ASP A 421 37.61 7.52 6.03
N PRO A 422 37.02 7.36 7.22
CA PRO A 422 35.74 7.98 7.52
C PRO A 422 35.82 9.48 7.34
N GLY A 423 34.99 10.04 6.45
CA GLY A 423 35.00 11.49 6.23
C GLY A 423 34.50 12.25 7.47
N LEU A 424 35.10 13.41 7.71
CA LEU A 424 34.58 14.36 8.70
C LEU A 424 33.44 15.16 8.09
N TYR A 425 32.20 14.93 8.54
CA TYR A 425 31.02 15.65 8.07
C TYR A 425 30.76 16.87 8.96
N LEU A 426 30.72 18.03 8.37
CA LEU A 426 30.56 19.30 9.05
C LEU A 426 29.34 20.05 8.55
N ASN A 427 28.47 20.46 9.46
CA ASN A 427 27.30 21.27 9.17
C ASN A 427 27.51 22.69 9.71
N PHE A 428 27.59 23.67 8.83
CA PHE A 428 27.62 25.09 9.20
C PHE A 428 26.25 25.74 9.02
N TYR A 429 25.90 26.60 9.94
CA TYR A 429 24.71 27.41 9.88
C TYR A 429 25.06 28.87 9.69
N GLY A 430 24.79 29.42 8.50
CA GLY A 430 25.09 30.80 8.15
C GLY A 430 24.21 31.84 8.84
N GLY A 431 22.98 31.45 9.15
CA GLY A 431 22.04 32.37 9.77
C GLY A 431 20.87 31.68 10.49
N THR A 432 20.20 32.43 11.33
CA THR A 432 18.99 32.02 12.03
C THR A 432 18.04 33.21 12.20
N ILE A 433 16.78 32.94 12.52
CA ILE A 433 15.82 33.96 12.91
C ILE A 433 15.82 34.05 14.45
N LYS A 434 16.09 35.22 14.98
CA LYS A 434 16.07 35.51 16.42
C LYS A 434 15.00 36.55 16.73
N GLU A 435 14.22 36.31 17.74
CA GLU A 435 13.27 37.30 18.25
C GLU A 435 14.05 38.33 19.13
N LYS A 436 13.98 39.59 18.78
CA LYS A 436 14.56 40.70 19.55
C LYS A 436 13.47 41.70 19.91
N SER A 437 13.48 42.17 21.15
CA SER A 437 12.61 43.25 21.54
C SER A 437 13.11 44.59 21.01
N VAL A 438 12.31 45.22 20.18
CA VAL A 438 12.57 46.61 19.70
C VAL A 438 11.48 47.49 20.26
N LEU A 439 11.88 48.41 21.14
CA LEU A 439 10.95 49.31 21.87
C LEU A 439 9.78 48.55 22.59
N GLY A 440 10.10 47.37 23.13
CA GLY A 440 9.08 46.55 23.84
C GLY A 440 8.26 45.61 22.92
N VAL A 441 8.43 45.69 21.61
CA VAL A 441 7.71 44.85 20.68
C VAL A 441 8.64 43.71 20.22
N PRO A 442 8.24 42.44 20.29
CA PRO A 442 9.02 41.32 19.78
C PRO A 442 9.06 41.36 18.24
N VAL A 443 10.25 41.44 17.68
CA VAL A 443 10.47 41.46 16.23
C VAL A 443 11.38 40.30 15.84
N LYS A 444 10.99 39.52 14.87
CA LYS A 444 11.82 38.47 14.28
C LYS A 444 12.88 39.11 13.38
N MET A 445 14.14 38.88 13.70
CA MET A 445 15.30 39.45 12.97
C MET A 445 16.19 38.33 12.46
N LYS A 446 16.56 38.41 11.17
CA LYS A 446 17.66 37.57 10.64
C LYS A 446 18.95 37.89 11.38
N THR A 447 19.62 36.89 11.84
CA THR A 447 20.86 37.01 12.62
C THR A 447 21.90 36.08 12.02
N ALA A 448 23.06 36.61 11.63
CA ALA A 448 24.20 35.83 11.19
C ALA A 448 24.69 34.93 12.32
N LEU A 449 25.08 33.72 12.00
CA LEU A 449 25.79 32.78 12.88
C LEU A 449 27.21 32.60 12.42
N THR A 450 27.50 31.57 11.62
CA THR A 450 28.83 31.34 11.07
C THR A 450 28.95 32.12 9.76
N SER A 451 29.89 33.05 9.62
CA SER A 451 30.18 33.70 8.33
C SER A 451 31.03 32.77 7.44
N PHE A 452 31.13 33.08 6.16
CA PHE A 452 32.00 32.34 5.24
C PHE A 452 33.47 32.39 5.70
N GLU A 453 33.94 33.55 6.15
CA GLU A 453 35.33 33.73 6.70
C GLU A 453 35.56 32.86 7.94
N GLN A 454 34.54 32.78 8.83
CA GLN A 454 34.61 31.92 10.00
C GLN A 454 34.59 30.43 9.62
N ALA A 455 33.78 30.06 8.64
CA ALA A 455 33.74 28.68 8.12
C ALA A 455 35.09 28.30 7.49
N GLU A 456 35.67 29.19 6.68
CA GLU A 456 37.01 29.02 6.11
C GLU A 456 38.07 28.82 7.18
N GLN A 457 38.06 29.66 8.23
CA GLN A 457 39.01 29.54 9.32
C GLN A 457 38.88 28.23 10.10
N ILE A 458 37.61 27.78 10.36
CA ILE A 458 37.35 26.51 11.04
C ILE A 458 37.90 25.35 10.20
N LEU A 459 37.65 25.37 8.89
CA LEU A 459 38.12 24.32 7.98
C LEU A 459 39.65 24.29 7.92
N GLN A 460 40.28 25.47 7.90
CA GLN A 460 41.75 25.57 7.91
C GLN A 460 42.33 25.03 9.22
N ASP A 461 41.76 25.44 10.36
CA ASP A 461 42.20 24.97 11.68
C ASP A 461 42.04 23.43 11.83
N LEU A 462 40.96 22.86 11.30
CA LEU A 462 40.77 21.42 11.29
C LEU A 462 41.76 20.70 10.37
N SER A 463 42.01 21.25 9.18
CA SER A 463 43.01 20.73 8.25
C SER A 463 44.43 20.77 8.82
N ASP A 464 44.79 21.88 9.45
CA ASP A 464 46.11 22.05 10.13
C ASP A 464 46.19 21.07 11.33
N GLY A 465 45.07 20.72 11.95
CA GLY A 465 44.97 19.70 12.99
C GLY A 465 44.99 18.25 12.48
N GLY A 466 45.11 18.04 11.16
CA GLY A 466 45.21 16.72 10.54
C GLY A 466 43.87 16.11 10.12
N ALA A 467 42.79 16.88 10.07
CA ALA A 467 41.54 16.40 9.51
C ALA A 467 41.63 16.36 7.98
N GLU A 468 41.50 15.16 7.44
CA GLU A 468 41.44 14.89 6.01
C GLU A 468 40.01 14.51 5.59
N ASN A 469 39.70 14.44 4.30
CA ASN A 469 38.41 14.02 3.73
C ASN A 469 37.20 14.75 4.37
N MET A 470 37.27 16.07 4.53
CA MET A 470 36.19 16.89 5.07
C MET A 470 35.05 17.07 4.05
N LYS A 471 33.82 16.82 4.46
CA LYS A 471 32.60 17.07 3.69
C LYS A 471 31.78 18.13 4.41
N VAL A 472 31.49 19.22 3.72
CA VAL A 472 30.89 20.40 4.34
C VAL A 472 29.52 20.66 3.73
N GLN A 473 28.54 20.81 4.60
CA GLN A 473 27.22 21.32 4.26
C GLN A 473 26.98 22.64 4.97
N TYR A 474 26.63 23.68 4.19
CA TYR A 474 26.44 25.03 4.72
C TYR A 474 24.95 25.42 4.57
N TYR A 475 24.26 25.53 5.70
CA TYR A 475 22.85 25.85 5.77
C TYR A 475 22.55 27.33 5.91
N ASN A 476 21.41 27.78 5.39
CA ASN A 476 20.91 29.16 5.57
C ASN A 476 21.92 30.26 5.14
N TRP A 477 22.68 30.01 4.09
CA TRP A 477 23.63 30.95 3.54
C TRP A 477 23.01 32.01 2.66
N THR A 478 21.78 31.80 2.17
CA THR A 478 21.00 32.76 1.37
C THR A 478 20.07 33.59 2.25
N ASN A 479 19.61 34.75 1.76
CA ASN A 479 18.67 35.63 2.47
C ASN A 479 17.27 34.98 2.68
N ALA A 480 16.91 33.96 1.91
CA ALA A 480 15.65 33.24 2.00
C ALA A 480 15.84 31.78 2.49
N GLY A 481 17.00 31.43 3.07
CA GLY A 481 17.30 30.09 3.54
C GLY A 481 17.34 29.07 2.40
N ILE A 482 16.63 27.95 2.57
CA ILE A 482 16.61 26.83 1.60
C ILE A 482 16.01 27.25 0.26
N SER A 483 15.10 28.23 0.22
CA SER A 483 14.45 28.65 -1.01
C SER A 483 15.34 29.34 -2.03
N GLY A 484 16.64 29.48 -1.75
CA GLY A 484 17.65 29.82 -2.73
C GLY A 484 17.62 31.26 -3.30
N LYS A 485 16.86 32.18 -2.73
CA LYS A 485 16.95 33.58 -3.14
C LYS A 485 18.27 34.18 -2.71
N VAL A 486 19.05 34.61 -3.70
CA VAL A 486 20.26 35.40 -3.53
C VAL A 486 19.91 36.82 -3.95
N ASP A 487 20.09 37.80 -3.05
CA ASP A 487 19.88 39.23 -3.35
C ASP A 487 21.07 39.80 -4.12
#